data_93200c29a15b49c892795c5274562227
#
_entry.id   93200c29a15b49c892795c5274562227
#
_cell.length_a   1.000
_cell.length_b   1.000
_cell.length_c   1.000
_cell.angle_alpha   90.00
_cell.angle_beta   90.00
_cell.angle_gamma   90.00
#
_symmetry.space_group_name_H-M   'P 1'
#
loop_
_entity.id
_entity.type
_entity.pdbx_description
1 polymer ?
#
loop_
_entity_poly.entity_id
_entity_poly.type
_entity_poly.pdbx_seq_one_letter_code
_entity_poly.pdbx_strand_id
1 'polypeptide(L)'
;MLSDVEVGAFLSGGVDSGYLASASGADQAFTVGFDEGDRYSEVNKAAKVAEKTGLKHHVKIISKQEFWDALPDVMYHMDEPLGDASAVALYFLSKEAAGHVKVVLSGEGADELFGGYNIYREPEALKKVAWIPFVLRRAVRKLAAKLPDVKGRDFLIRAGMKVEERFIGNAYIYCEKEKAQILKNKVTGPSTQEYLSQFYEELESENRGSLQDMEKMQSVDLNYWLPGDILQKADKMSMAHSLEVRVPFLDKEIFNFAAKLPKEAKIAAGTTKYIFRKAVSEFLPQETNERKKLGFPIPIRVWLRQNDWYQMVTDLFTSKEAEEFFHTEKLLQLLNDHKDKKADNSRKIWTVLTFLIWYDRFFTTCSK
;
A
#
# COMPACT_ATOMS: atom_id res chain seq x y z
N MET A 1 26.59 7.09 -8.65
CA MET A 1 25.75 5.92 -9.00
C MET A 1 26.62 4.96 -9.77
N LEU A 2 26.70 3.68 -9.33
CA LEU A 2 27.51 2.68 -10.06
C LEU A 2 26.59 1.97 -11.07
N SER A 3 26.77 2.21 -12.37
CA SER A 3 26.03 1.54 -13.43
C SER A 3 26.80 1.65 -14.75
N ASP A 4 26.86 0.56 -15.50
CA ASP A 4 27.42 0.52 -16.85
C ASP A 4 26.36 0.80 -17.94
N VAL A 5 25.11 1.03 -17.52
CA VAL A 5 23.97 1.33 -18.39
C VAL A 5 23.24 2.58 -17.90
N GLU A 6 22.42 3.17 -18.79
CA GLU A 6 21.55 4.29 -18.43
C GLU A 6 20.58 3.91 -17.30
N VAL A 7 20.41 4.82 -16.35
CA VAL A 7 19.54 4.66 -15.20
C VAL A 7 18.45 5.71 -15.24
N GLY A 8 17.21 5.26 -15.19
CA GLY A 8 16.05 6.12 -15.05
C GLY A 8 15.53 6.23 -13.61
N ALA A 9 14.44 6.94 -13.41
CA ALA A 9 13.76 7.05 -12.12
C ALA A 9 12.24 6.91 -12.28
N PHE A 10 11.60 6.16 -11.40
CA PHE A 10 10.14 6.20 -11.25
C PHE A 10 9.75 7.51 -10.56
N LEU A 11 8.75 8.21 -11.11
CA LEU A 11 8.35 9.53 -10.67
C LEU A 11 6.83 9.60 -10.46
N SER A 12 6.39 9.76 -9.21
CA SER A 12 4.97 9.87 -8.85
C SER A 12 4.53 11.31 -8.54
N GLY A 13 5.44 12.28 -8.63
CA GLY A 13 5.18 13.64 -8.14
C GLY A 13 5.07 13.74 -6.62
N GLY A 14 5.43 12.69 -5.89
CA GLY A 14 5.61 12.67 -4.44
C GLY A 14 7.00 13.13 -4.01
N VAL A 15 7.16 13.38 -2.70
CA VAL A 15 8.43 13.90 -2.17
C VAL A 15 9.58 12.91 -2.32
N ASP A 16 9.32 11.60 -2.15
CA ASP A 16 10.34 10.56 -2.18
C ASP A 16 10.92 10.35 -3.58
N SER A 17 10.03 10.02 -4.52
CA SER A 17 10.40 9.82 -5.92
C SER A 17 10.94 11.10 -6.56
N GLY A 18 10.37 12.25 -6.17
CA GLY A 18 10.84 13.55 -6.66
C GLY A 18 12.26 13.86 -6.21
N TYR A 19 12.58 13.68 -4.92
CA TYR A 19 13.93 13.87 -4.42
C TYR A 19 14.91 12.89 -5.07
N LEU A 20 14.53 11.62 -5.14
CA LEU A 20 15.38 10.59 -5.73
C LEU A 20 15.70 10.91 -7.18
N ALA A 21 14.70 11.27 -7.98
CA ALA A 21 14.87 11.67 -9.35
C ALA A 21 15.78 12.92 -9.49
N SER A 22 15.61 13.91 -8.59
CA SER A 22 16.41 15.14 -8.60
C SER A 22 17.88 14.92 -8.20
N ALA A 23 18.14 14.01 -7.26
CA ALA A 23 19.47 13.83 -6.65
C ALA A 23 20.29 12.71 -7.28
N SER A 24 19.70 11.86 -8.10
CA SER A 24 20.34 10.65 -8.60
C SER A 24 21.24 10.85 -9.82
N GLY A 25 21.08 11.96 -10.54
CA GLY A 25 21.72 12.17 -11.85
C GLY A 25 21.12 11.28 -12.96
N ALA A 26 19.89 10.79 -12.79
CA ALA A 26 19.14 10.18 -13.87
C ALA A 26 18.74 11.21 -14.91
N ASP A 27 18.70 10.82 -16.19
CA ASP A 27 18.28 11.71 -17.29
C ASP A 27 16.80 11.51 -17.66
N GLN A 28 16.23 10.38 -17.30
CA GLN A 28 14.89 9.95 -17.68
C GLN A 28 14.02 9.62 -16.47
N ALA A 29 12.77 10.06 -16.52
CA ALA A 29 11.77 9.77 -15.49
C ALA A 29 10.52 9.13 -16.10
N PHE A 30 9.91 8.18 -15.39
CA PHE A 30 8.75 7.40 -15.85
C PHE A 30 7.58 7.55 -14.90
N THR A 31 6.41 7.78 -15.47
CA THR A 31 5.15 7.94 -14.70
C THR A 31 4.02 7.21 -15.40
N VAL A 32 3.13 6.61 -14.62
CA VAL A 32 1.84 6.14 -15.12
C VAL A 32 0.69 6.96 -14.53
N GLY A 33 -0.40 7.06 -15.27
CA GLY A 33 -1.64 7.69 -14.85
C GLY A 33 -2.83 6.92 -15.37
N PHE A 34 -4.04 7.35 -14.96
CA PHE A 34 -5.30 6.76 -15.39
C PHE A 34 -6.19 7.84 -15.99
N ASP A 35 -7.04 7.43 -16.93
CA ASP A 35 -8.01 8.31 -17.59
C ASP A 35 -9.31 8.46 -16.75
N GLU A 36 -9.17 8.67 -15.45
CA GLU A 36 -10.28 8.81 -14.50
C GLU A 36 -10.22 10.15 -13.74
N GLY A 37 -9.64 11.16 -14.40
CA GLY A 37 -9.48 12.52 -13.90
C GLY A 37 -8.32 12.72 -12.92
N ASP A 38 -8.06 13.98 -12.57
CA ASP A 38 -6.87 14.42 -11.81
C ASP A 38 -6.69 13.75 -10.44
N ARG A 39 -7.76 13.23 -9.87
CA ARG A 39 -7.71 12.52 -8.59
C ARG A 39 -6.93 11.21 -8.66
N TYR A 40 -6.98 10.55 -9.82
CA TYR A 40 -6.35 9.25 -10.07
C TYR A 40 -5.14 9.34 -11.00
N SER A 41 -4.68 10.56 -11.32
CA SER A 41 -3.48 10.79 -12.11
C SER A 41 -2.47 11.63 -11.34
N GLU A 42 -1.24 11.17 -11.28
CA GLU A 42 -0.11 11.93 -10.73
C GLU A 42 0.73 12.60 -11.83
N VAL A 43 0.34 12.41 -13.09
CA VAL A 43 1.11 12.87 -14.28
C VAL A 43 1.42 14.35 -14.23
N ASN A 44 0.42 15.21 -14.01
CA ASN A 44 0.61 16.67 -13.96
C ASN A 44 1.58 17.10 -12.84
N LYS A 45 1.63 16.36 -11.75
CA LYS A 45 2.52 16.66 -10.61
C LYS A 45 3.93 16.16 -10.88
N ALA A 46 4.05 14.96 -11.45
CA ALA A 46 5.32 14.42 -11.90
C ALA A 46 5.95 15.30 -12.97
N ALA A 47 5.16 15.82 -13.92
CA ALA A 47 5.62 16.73 -14.97
C ALA A 47 6.28 17.99 -14.39
N LYS A 48 5.71 18.60 -13.33
CA LYS A 48 6.31 19.77 -12.68
C LYS A 48 7.65 19.47 -12.01
N VAL A 49 7.80 18.27 -11.44
CA VAL A 49 9.09 17.84 -10.90
C VAL A 49 10.09 17.61 -12.02
N ALA A 50 9.69 16.91 -13.08
CA ALA A 50 10.54 16.66 -14.25
C ALA A 50 11.00 17.96 -14.92
N GLU A 51 10.11 18.93 -15.07
CA GLU A 51 10.43 20.25 -15.60
C GLU A 51 11.47 20.99 -14.73
N LYS A 52 11.25 21.02 -13.40
CA LYS A 52 12.19 21.66 -12.46
C LYS A 52 13.58 21.02 -12.49
N THR A 53 13.64 19.70 -12.70
CA THR A 53 14.88 18.91 -12.65
C THR A 53 15.53 18.68 -14.01
N GLY A 54 14.86 19.09 -15.10
CA GLY A 54 15.35 18.91 -16.48
C GLY A 54 15.30 17.47 -16.98
N LEU A 55 14.52 16.59 -16.33
CA LEU A 55 14.40 15.18 -16.69
C LEU A 55 13.52 14.99 -17.93
N LYS A 56 13.91 14.10 -18.82
CA LYS A 56 13.06 13.63 -19.91
C LYS A 56 11.93 12.77 -19.32
N HIS A 57 10.70 13.25 -19.41
CA HIS A 57 9.54 12.63 -18.76
C HIS A 57 8.74 11.76 -19.73
N HIS A 58 8.67 10.47 -19.43
CA HIS A 58 7.88 9.48 -20.16
C HIS A 58 6.60 9.18 -19.36
N VAL A 59 5.47 9.14 -20.07
CA VAL A 59 4.16 8.98 -19.44
C VAL A 59 3.36 7.91 -20.17
N LYS A 60 2.88 6.90 -19.42
CA LYS A 60 1.87 5.95 -19.90
C LYS A 60 0.54 6.21 -19.20
N ILE A 61 -0.51 6.47 -19.99
CA ILE A 61 -1.89 6.46 -19.48
C ILE A 61 -2.45 5.06 -19.66
N ILE A 62 -2.93 4.47 -18.56
CA ILE A 62 -3.51 3.13 -18.51
C ILE A 62 -5.03 3.27 -18.60
N SER A 63 -5.61 2.69 -19.64
CA SER A 63 -7.06 2.61 -19.76
C SER A 63 -7.64 1.54 -18.84
N LYS A 64 -8.92 1.67 -18.50
CA LYS A 64 -9.65 0.68 -17.70
C LYS A 64 -9.58 -0.73 -18.32
N GLN A 65 -9.67 -0.84 -19.64
CA GLN A 65 -9.61 -2.12 -20.35
C GLN A 65 -8.20 -2.73 -20.29
N GLU A 66 -7.15 -1.94 -20.58
CA GLU A 66 -5.75 -2.41 -20.46
C GLU A 66 -5.46 -2.93 -19.05
N PHE A 67 -5.98 -2.23 -18.03
CA PHE A 67 -5.79 -2.63 -16.64
C PHE A 67 -6.42 -3.99 -16.34
N TRP A 68 -7.65 -4.23 -16.83
CA TRP A 68 -8.34 -5.49 -16.65
C TRP A 68 -7.64 -6.64 -17.42
N ASP A 69 -7.30 -6.39 -18.67
CA ASP A 69 -6.71 -7.41 -19.55
C ASP A 69 -5.32 -7.86 -19.07
N ALA A 70 -4.61 -7.00 -18.35
CA ALA A 70 -3.30 -7.33 -17.80
C ALA A 70 -3.37 -8.19 -16.52
N LEU A 71 -4.53 -8.31 -15.86
CA LEU A 71 -4.64 -9.01 -14.57
C LEU A 71 -4.13 -10.46 -14.60
N PRO A 72 -4.46 -11.30 -15.59
CA PRO A 72 -3.93 -12.67 -15.63
C PRO A 72 -2.41 -12.73 -15.72
N ASP A 73 -1.78 -11.84 -16.49
CA ASP A 73 -0.34 -11.78 -16.64
C ASP A 73 0.34 -11.23 -15.37
N VAL A 74 -0.27 -10.20 -14.76
CA VAL A 74 0.22 -9.66 -13.48
C VAL A 74 0.17 -10.75 -12.39
N MET A 75 -0.93 -11.49 -12.27
CA MET A 75 -1.05 -12.59 -11.29
C MET A 75 -0.08 -13.73 -11.60
N TYR A 76 0.18 -14.03 -12.87
CA TYR A 76 1.20 -15.00 -13.27
C TYR A 76 2.58 -14.60 -12.78
N HIS A 77 3.01 -13.36 -13.04
CA HIS A 77 4.33 -12.88 -12.65
C HIS A 77 4.47 -12.63 -11.13
N MET A 78 3.35 -12.44 -10.43
CA MET A 78 3.36 -12.33 -8.97
C MET A 78 3.60 -13.67 -8.25
N ASP A 79 3.37 -14.81 -8.91
CA ASP A 79 3.42 -16.20 -8.39
C ASP A 79 2.36 -16.48 -7.30
N GLU A 80 1.91 -15.50 -6.59
CA GLU A 80 0.89 -15.57 -5.53
C GLU A 80 -0.13 -14.42 -5.64
N PRO A 81 -1.36 -14.57 -5.14
CA PRO A 81 -2.37 -13.54 -5.27
C PRO A 81 -2.06 -12.36 -4.36
N LEU A 82 -1.85 -11.18 -4.93
CA LEU A 82 -1.58 -9.95 -4.20
C LEU A 82 -2.82 -9.06 -4.12
N GLY A 83 -3.20 -8.68 -2.90
CA GLY A 83 -4.35 -7.81 -2.64
C GLY A 83 -4.10 -6.31 -2.89
N ASP A 84 -2.95 -5.90 -3.42
CA ASP A 84 -2.63 -4.51 -3.76
C ASP A 84 -2.75 -4.26 -5.27
N ALA A 85 -3.73 -3.46 -5.66
CA ALA A 85 -4.00 -3.12 -7.06
C ALA A 85 -2.86 -2.31 -7.72
N SER A 86 -1.94 -1.73 -6.94
CA SER A 86 -0.82 -0.97 -7.48
C SER A 86 0.18 -1.85 -8.25
N ALA A 87 0.16 -3.17 -8.06
CA ALA A 87 0.97 -4.10 -8.84
C ALA A 87 0.71 -3.97 -10.35
N VAL A 88 -0.55 -3.81 -10.77
CA VAL A 88 -0.90 -3.63 -12.19
C VAL A 88 -0.33 -2.33 -12.75
N ALA A 89 -0.43 -1.24 -11.98
CA ALA A 89 0.15 0.03 -12.40
C ALA A 89 1.67 -0.04 -12.52
N LEU A 90 2.31 -0.75 -11.57
CA LEU A 90 3.75 -0.95 -11.56
C LEU A 90 4.22 -1.85 -12.73
N TYR A 91 3.42 -2.83 -13.13
CA TYR A 91 3.64 -3.64 -14.33
C TYR A 91 3.71 -2.76 -15.58
N PHE A 92 2.75 -1.85 -15.79
CA PHE A 92 2.78 -0.92 -16.93
C PHE A 92 3.89 0.11 -16.83
N LEU A 93 4.18 0.61 -15.63
CA LEU A 93 5.28 1.55 -15.39
C LEU A 93 6.63 0.90 -15.76
N SER A 94 6.82 -0.35 -15.35
CA SER A 94 8.04 -1.11 -15.65
C SER A 94 8.14 -1.44 -17.14
N LYS A 95 7.03 -1.78 -17.79
CA LYS A 95 6.98 -2.00 -19.24
C LYS A 95 7.39 -0.76 -20.03
N GLU A 96 6.89 0.42 -19.64
CA GLU A 96 7.27 1.70 -20.26
C GLU A 96 8.76 1.96 -20.07
N ALA A 97 9.26 1.85 -18.83
CA ALA A 97 10.65 2.12 -18.52
C ALA A 97 11.63 1.16 -19.22
N ALA A 98 11.29 -0.12 -19.32
CA ALA A 98 12.11 -1.16 -19.96
C ALA A 98 12.37 -0.89 -21.47
N GLY A 99 11.48 -0.14 -22.12
CA GLY A 99 11.67 0.34 -23.50
C GLY A 99 12.78 1.38 -23.66
N HIS A 100 13.25 1.97 -22.56
CA HIS A 100 14.20 3.09 -22.58
C HIS A 100 15.48 2.80 -21.79
N VAL A 101 15.37 2.16 -20.61
CA VAL A 101 16.50 1.91 -19.70
C VAL A 101 16.50 0.46 -19.22
N LYS A 102 17.60 0.03 -18.61
CA LYS A 102 17.72 -1.30 -17.98
C LYS A 102 17.66 -1.26 -16.46
N VAL A 103 17.87 -0.08 -15.89
CA VAL A 103 17.86 0.14 -14.44
C VAL A 103 17.01 1.35 -14.12
N VAL A 104 16.19 1.27 -13.07
CA VAL A 104 15.44 2.42 -12.54
C VAL A 104 15.61 2.54 -11.05
N LEU A 105 15.51 3.75 -10.55
CA LEU A 105 15.48 4.06 -9.14
C LEU A 105 14.03 4.25 -8.68
N SER A 106 13.70 3.70 -7.52
CA SER A 106 12.38 3.82 -6.93
C SER A 106 12.43 4.28 -5.47
N GLY A 107 11.38 4.95 -5.03
CA GLY A 107 11.31 5.62 -3.74
C GLY A 107 10.80 4.76 -2.58
N GLU A 108 10.70 3.44 -2.76
CA GLU A 108 10.24 2.52 -1.73
C GLU A 108 11.15 2.55 -0.49
N GLY A 109 10.57 2.27 0.66
CA GLY A 109 11.24 2.29 1.96
C GLY A 109 11.26 3.67 2.65
N ALA A 110 11.08 4.76 1.92
CA ALA A 110 11.10 6.10 2.49
C ALA A 110 9.93 6.34 3.47
N ASP A 111 8.76 5.77 3.22
CA ASP A 111 7.59 5.90 4.11
C ASP A 111 7.82 5.15 5.43
N GLU A 112 8.34 3.96 5.37
CA GLU A 112 8.64 3.13 6.53
C GLU A 112 9.74 3.73 7.39
N LEU A 113 10.82 4.21 6.78
CA LEU A 113 11.97 4.75 7.50
C LEU A 113 11.70 6.12 8.12
N PHE A 114 11.08 7.03 7.38
CA PHE A 114 10.89 8.42 7.78
C PHE A 114 9.48 8.72 8.31
N GLY A 115 8.64 7.71 8.52
CA GLY A 115 7.30 7.86 9.10
C GLY A 115 6.32 8.54 8.15
N GLY A 116 6.23 8.07 6.89
CA GLY A 116 5.41 8.70 5.85
C GLY A 116 3.93 8.37 5.91
N TYR A 117 3.55 7.22 6.45
CA TYR A 117 2.16 6.80 6.52
C TYR A 117 1.36 7.58 7.57
N ASN A 118 0.15 8.02 7.21
CA ASN A 118 -0.71 8.78 8.13
C ASN A 118 -1.06 7.99 9.41
N ILE A 119 -1.08 6.67 9.35
CA ILE A 119 -1.37 5.81 10.51
C ILE A 119 -0.32 5.98 11.62
N TYR A 120 0.92 6.30 11.31
CA TYR A 120 1.97 6.56 12.30
C TYR A 120 1.72 7.79 13.17
N ARG A 121 0.74 8.64 12.80
CA ARG A 121 0.26 9.78 13.62
C ARG A 121 -0.75 9.36 14.67
N GLU A 122 -1.27 8.15 14.59
CA GLU A 122 -2.30 7.67 15.51
C GLU A 122 -1.88 7.70 16.98
N PRO A 123 -0.67 7.24 17.37
CA PRO A 123 -0.23 7.30 18.77
C PRO A 123 -0.32 8.73 19.34
N GLU A 124 0.01 9.75 18.54
CA GLU A 124 -0.08 11.15 18.94
C GLU A 124 -1.53 11.61 19.13
N ALA A 125 -2.42 11.16 18.25
CA ALA A 125 -3.86 11.46 18.38
C ALA A 125 -4.45 10.79 19.64
N LEU A 126 -4.02 9.58 19.98
CA LEU A 126 -4.48 8.84 21.16
C LEU A 126 -3.95 9.40 22.49
N LYS A 127 -2.85 10.17 22.48
CA LYS A 127 -2.38 10.89 23.68
C LYS A 127 -3.43 11.84 24.26
N LYS A 128 -4.34 12.37 23.44
CA LYS A 128 -5.41 13.26 23.90
C LYS A 128 -6.35 12.63 24.94
N VAL A 129 -6.42 11.31 24.97
CA VAL A 129 -7.22 10.54 25.93
C VAL A 129 -6.38 9.67 26.85
N ALA A 130 -5.05 9.78 26.81
CA ALA A 130 -4.13 8.98 27.61
C ALA A 130 -4.25 9.24 29.13
N TRP A 131 -4.76 10.41 29.52
CA TRP A 131 -5.05 10.77 30.91
C TRP A 131 -6.19 9.92 31.53
N ILE A 132 -7.02 9.29 30.68
CA ILE A 132 -8.06 8.34 31.13
C ILE A 132 -7.39 7.00 31.42
N PRO A 133 -7.61 6.41 32.60
CA PRO A 133 -7.07 5.09 32.93
C PRO A 133 -7.42 4.03 31.88
N PHE A 134 -6.44 3.18 31.53
CA PHE A 134 -6.59 2.21 30.44
C PHE A 134 -7.79 1.26 30.63
N VAL A 135 -8.08 0.88 31.89
CA VAL A 135 -9.23 0.04 32.22
C VAL A 135 -10.56 0.70 31.79
N LEU A 136 -10.69 2.01 32.03
CA LEU A 136 -11.87 2.77 31.62
C LEU A 136 -11.95 2.88 30.10
N ARG A 137 -10.83 3.15 29.43
CA ARG A 137 -10.79 3.17 27.95
C ARG A 137 -11.19 1.81 27.36
N ARG A 138 -10.78 0.71 27.99
CA ARG A 138 -11.19 -0.65 27.60
C ARG A 138 -12.70 -0.91 27.80
N ALA A 139 -13.31 -0.38 28.83
CA ALA A 139 -14.76 -0.44 29.02
C ALA A 139 -15.50 0.37 27.94
N VAL A 140 -15.03 1.59 27.66
CA VAL A 140 -15.57 2.45 26.58
C VAL A 140 -15.45 1.76 25.21
N ARG A 141 -14.34 1.08 24.90
CA ARG A 141 -14.18 0.25 23.70
C ARG A 141 -15.30 -0.76 23.53
N LYS A 142 -15.64 -1.51 24.60
CA LYS A 142 -16.70 -2.52 24.55
C LYS A 142 -18.08 -1.92 24.24
N LEU A 143 -18.35 -0.71 24.72
CA LEU A 143 -19.57 0.02 24.41
C LEU A 143 -19.54 0.59 22.99
N ALA A 144 -18.44 1.23 22.59
CA ALA A 144 -18.27 1.79 21.25
C ALA A 144 -18.37 0.71 20.16
N ALA A 145 -17.90 -0.51 20.41
CA ALA A 145 -17.99 -1.61 19.45
C ALA A 145 -19.45 -2.04 19.13
N LYS A 146 -20.42 -1.70 19.99
CA LYS A 146 -21.84 -1.97 19.77
C LYS A 146 -22.56 -0.86 19.01
N LEU A 147 -21.94 0.30 18.84
CA LEU A 147 -22.51 1.43 18.10
C LEU A 147 -22.48 1.17 16.60
N PRO A 148 -23.41 1.75 15.84
CA PRO A 148 -23.31 1.77 14.38
C PRO A 148 -22.04 2.53 13.94
N ASP A 149 -21.73 2.49 12.65
CA ASP A 149 -20.58 3.22 12.08
C ASP A 149 -20.84 4.73 12.09
N VAL A 150 -20.46 5.38 13.20
CA VAL A 150 -20.56 6.81 13.41
C VAL A 150 -19.20 7.44 13.61
N LYS A 151 -19.08 8.71 13.25
CA LYS A 151 -17.83 9.46 13.38
C LYS A 151 -17.30 9.42 14.82
N GLY A 152 -16.04 8.99 14.99
CA GLY A 152 -15.37 8.89 16.29
C GLY A 152 -15.46 7.52 16.96
N ARG A 153 -16.32 6.61 16.49
CA ARG A 153 -16.43 5.24 17.00
C ARG A 153 -15.09 4.51 16.97
N ASP A 154 -14.44 4.50 15.82
CA ASP A 154 -13.17 3.79 15.65
C ASP A 154 -12.05 4.40 16.50
N PHE A 155 -12.05 5.72 16.71
CA PHE A 155 -11.12 6.36 17.64
C PHE A 155 -11.31 5.84 19.07
N LEU A 156 -12.55 5.72 19.55
CA LEU A 156 -12.83 5.17 20.88
C LEU A 156 -12.44 3.68 21.00
N ILE A 157 -12.69 2.91 19.95
CA ILE A 157 -12.28 1.50 19.89
C ILE A 157 -10.75 1.40 20.00
N ARG A 158 -10.03 2.13 19.19
CA ARG A 158 -8.56 2.10 19.13
C ARG A 158 -7.92 2.68 20.40
N ALA A 159 -8.53 3.67 21.03
CA ALA A 159 -8.08 4.23 22.30
C ALA A 159 -8.10 3.23 23.48
N GLY A 160 -8.95 2.24 23.42
CA GLY A 160 -9.03 1.14 24.40
C GLY A 160 -8.20 -0.10 24.03
N MET A 161 -7.27 0.02 23.08
CA MET A 161 -6.38 -1.06 22.61
C MET A 161 -4.92 -0.66 22.78
N LYS A 162 -4.06 -1.63 23.09
CA LYS A 162 -2.61 -1.47 22.95
C LYS A 162 -2.22 -1.47 21.47
N VAL A 163 -1.00 -1.00 21.12
CA VAL A 163 -0.54 -0.99 19.74
C VAL A 163 -0.51 -2.40 19.15
N GLU A 164 -0.10 -3.39 19.91
CA GLU A 164 -0.04 -4.80 19.54
C GLU A 164 -1.42 -5.40 19.21
N GLU A 165 -2.48 -4.83 19.79
CA GLU A 165 -3.87 -5.25 19.53
C GLU A 165 -4.51 -4.52 18.32
N ARG A 166 -4.05 -3.29 18.00
CA ARG A 166 -4.73 -2.42 17.03
C ARG A 166 -3.98 -2.22 15.72
N PHE A 167 -2.69 -2.53 15.67
CA PHE A 167 -1.89 -2.39 14.48
C PHE A 167 -1.29 -3.73 14.06
N ILE A 168 -1.75 -4.24 12.94
CA ILE A 168 -1.31 -5.47 12.31
C ILE A 168 -0.73 -5.24 10.91
N GLY A 169 -0.22 -4.02 10.67
CA GLY A 169 0.36 -3.60 9.40
C GLY A 169 -0.62 -2.89 8.48
N ASN A 170 -0.09 -2.29 7.42
CA ASN A 170 -0.88 -1.56 6.41
C ASN A 170 -1.66 -2.49 5.48
N ALA A 171 -1.33 -3.79 5.44
CA ALA A 171 -1.99 -4.80 4.63
C ALA A 171 -3.38 -5.22 5.13
N TYR A 172 -3.84 -4.71 6.28
CA TYR A 172 -5.09 -5.15 6.89
C TYR A 172 -6.32 -4.86 6.01
N ILE A 173 -7.01 -5.91 5.56
CA ILE A 173 -8.20 -5.81 4.69
C ILE A 173 -9.41 -6.50 5.34
N TYR A 174 -9.27 -7.75 5.79
CA TYR A 174 -10.32 -8.53 6.41
C TYR A 174 -10.01 -8.82 7.88
N CYS A 175 -10.97 -8.58 8.78
CA CYS A 175 -10.87 -9.10 10.12
C CYS A 175 -11.23 -10.61 10.17
N GLU A 176 -10.83 -11.32 11.25
CA GLU A 176 -11.07 -12.76 11.38
C GLU A 176 -12.56 -13.13 11.25
N LYS A 177 -13.45 -12.29 11.80
CA LYS A 177 -14.90 -12.48 11.70
C LYS A 177 -15.38 -12.38 10.26
N GLU A 178 -14.87 -11.45 9.49
CA GLU A 178 -15.22 -11.27 8.06
C GLU A 178 -14.68 -12.43 7.22
N LYS A 179 -13.43 -12.86 7.47
CA LYS A 179 -12.86 -14.05 6.81
C LYS A 179 -13.74 -15.28 7.03
N ALA A 180 -14.15 -15.53 8.27
CA ALA A 180 -15.03 -16.64 8.60
C ALA A 180 -16.43 -16.58 7.97
N GLN A 181 -16.87 -15.39 7.54
CA GLN A 181 -18.16 -15.23 6.86
C GLN A 181 -18.09 -15.48 5.36
N ILE A 182 -16.94 -15.25 4.73
CA ILE A 182 -16.79 -15.41 3.28
C ILE A 182 -16.16 -16.74 2.88
N LEU A 183 -15.32 -17.35 3.74
CA LEU A 183 -14.66 -18.63 3.45
C LEU A 183 -15.58 -19.81 3.81
N LYS A 184 -15.70 -20.77 2.90
CA LYS A 184 -16.45 -22.02 3.15
C LYS A 184 -15.71 -22.91 4.15
N ASN A 185 -14.41 -23.01 4.02
CA ASN A 185 -13.60 -23.86 4.87
C ASN A 185 -12.97 -23.03 6.00
N LYS A 186 -12.97 -23.60 7.19
CA LYS A 186 -12.28 -22.97 8.31
C LYS A 186 -10.78 -22.96 8.05
N VAL A 187 -10.18 -21.79 8.12
CA VAL A 187 -8.71 -21.65 8.05
C VAL A 187 -8.11 -22.31 9.29
N THR A 188 -7.19 -23.23 9.08
CA THR A 188 -6.39 -23.87 10.13
C THR A 188 -5.08 -23.13 10.30
N GLY A 189 -4.67 -22.85 11.53
CA GLY A 189 -3.43 -22.13 11.82
C GLY A 189 -3.67 -20.89 12.68
N PRO A 190 -2.60 -20.19 13.07
CA PRO A 190 -2.70 -18.99 13.89
C PRO A 190 -3.39 -17.86 13.10
N SER A 191 -4.18 -17.07 13.81
CA SER A 191 -4.68 -15.81 13.26
C SER A 191 -3.54 -14.83 13.01
N THR A 192 -3.76 -13.84 12.14
CA THR A 192 -2.78 -12.75 11.91
C THR A 192 -2.38 -12.07 13.22
N GLN A 193 -3.32 -11.93 14.17
CA GLN A 193 -3.06 -11.33 15.47
C GLN A 193 -2.14 -12.22 16.33
N GLU A 194 -2.35 -13.53 16.35
CA GLU A 194 -1.50 -14.48 17.09
C GLU A 194 -0.09 -14.51 16.51
N TYR A 195 0.03 -14.53 15.19
CA TYR A 195 1.33 -14.49 14.51
C TYR A 195 2.12 -13.20 14.84
N LEU A 196 1.48 -12.04 14.77
CA LEU A 196 2.12 -10.78 15.09
C LEU A 196 2.37 -10.59 16.59
N SER A 197 1.59 -11.24 17.47
CA SER A 197 1.84 -11.18 18.91
C SER A 197 3.21 -11.73 19.26
N GLN A 198 3.64 -12.82 18.63
CA GLN A 198 4.99 -13.38 18.80
C GLN A 198 6.08 -12.38 18.38
N PHE A 199 5.90 -11.73 17.23
CA PHE A 199 6.82 -10.70 16.76
C PHE A 199 6.91 -9.52 17.74
N TYR A 200 5.78 -9.05 18.27
CA TYR A 200 5.77 -7.96 19.24
C TYR A 200 6.45 -8.36 20.58
N GLU A 201 6.29 -9.61 21.02
CA GLU A 201 6.95 -10.13 22.22
C GLU A 201 8.48 -10.20 22.02
N GLU A 202 8.95 -10.68 20.89
CA GLU A 202 10.36 -10.71 20.51
C GLU A 202 10.92 -9.28 20.46
N LEU A 203 10.24 -8.37 19.78
CA LEU A 203 10.63 -6.97 19.64
C LEU A 203 10.73 -6.26 20.99
N GLU A 204 9.81 -6.51 21.92
CA GLU A 204 9.86 -5.95 23.29
C GLU A 204 10.99 -6.55 24.10
N SER A 205 11.23 -7.84 23.98
CA SER A 205 12.32 -8.55 24.66
C SER A 205 13.69 -7.99 24.24
N GLU A 206 13.94 -7.88 22.94
CA GLU A 206 15.19 -7.37 22.37
C GLU A 206 15.48 -5.92 22.75
N ASN A 207 14.44 -5.09 22.77
CA ASN A 207 14.55 -3.66 23.07
C ASN A 207 14.26 -3.32 24.54
N ARG A 208 14.08 -4.33 25.42
CA ARG A 208 13.80 -4.15 26.86
C ARG A 208 12.60 -3.24 27.12
N GLY A 209 11.58 -3.30 26.28
CA GLY A 209 10.37 -2.48 26.39
C GLY A 209 10.56 -0.98 26.16
N SER A 210 11.68 -0.55 25.56
CA SER A 210 11.99 0.88 25.36
C SER A 210 11.29 1.52 24.16
N LEU A 211 10.73 0.71 23.23
CA LEU A 211 10.14 1.21 22.00
C LEU A 211 8.78 1.88 22.23
N GLN A 212 8.60 3.01 21.56
CA GLN A 212 7.30 3.71 21.51
C GLN A 212 6.37 3.08 20.48
N ASP A 213 5.05 3.34 20.58
CA ASP A 213 4.04 2.79 19.68
C ASP A 213 4.37 2.98 18.18
N MET A 214 4.88 4.17 17.81
CA MET A 214 5.25 4.43 16.41
C MET A 214 6.40 3.56 15.93
N GLU A 215 7.41 3.35 16.76
CA GLU A 215 8.56 2.51 16.43
C GLU A 215 8.16 1.05 16.27
N LYS A 216 7.27 0.57 17.14
CA LYS A 216 6.66 -0.76 17.00
C LYS A 216 5.87 -0.89 15.68
N MET A 217 5.09 0.12 15.30
CA MET A 217 4.36 0.14 14.02
C MET A 217 5.31 0.14 12.83
N GLN A 218 6.38 0.93 12.86
CA GLN A 218 7.41 0.94 11.81
C GLN A 218 8.11 -0.42 11.72
N SER A 219 8.40 -1.08 12.85
CA SER A 219 9.03 -2.40 12.88
C SER A 219 8.14 -3.46 12.23
N VAL A 220 6.82 -3.43 12.45
CA VAL A 220 5.88 -4.34 11.77
C VAL A 220 5.90 -4.09 10.26
N ASP A 221 5.82 -2.83 9.83
CA ASP A 221 5.79 -2.53 8.40
C ASP A 221 7.14 -2.86 7.72
N LEU A 222 8.27 -2.64 8.37
CA LEU A 222 9.60 -2.98 7.86
C LEU A 222 9.82 -4.49 7.71
N ASN A 223 9.21 -5.31 8.57
CA ASN A 223 9.41 -6.76 8.54
C ASN A 223 8.34 -7.51 7.75
N TYR A 224 7.16 -6.96 7.55
CA TYR A 224 6.05 -7.65 6.88
C TYR A 224 5.50 -6.90 5.66
N TRP A 225 5.09 -5.65 5.82
CA TRP A 225 4.50 -4.86 4.74
C TRP A 225 5.51 -4.53 3.64
N LEU A 226 6.68 -4.05 4.02
CA LEU A 226 7.72 -3.66 3.06
C LEU A 226 8.21 -4.86 2.24
N PRO A 227 8.67 -5.99 2.83
CA PRO A 227 9.14 -7.13 2.04
C PRO A 227 8.00 -7.89 1.37
N GLY A 228 6.86 -8.12 2.05
CA GLY A 228 5.79 -9.00 1.57
C GLY A 228 4.78 -8.35 0.62
N ASP A 229 4.81 -7.03 0.46
CA ASP A 229 3.97 -6.31 -0.50
C ASP A 229 4.81 -5.37 -1.36
N ILE A 230 5.42 -4.33 -0.75
CA ILE A 230 6.03 -3.23 -1.48
C ILE A 230 7.21 -3.69 -2.35
N LEU A 231 8.19 -4.39 -1.78
CA LEU A 231 9.36 -4.85 -2.50
C LEU A 231 9.05 -6.04 -3.41
N GLN A 232 8.19 -6.95 -2.97
CA GLN A 232 7.78 -8.10 -3.75
C GLN A 232 7.14 -7.68 -5.07
N LYS A 233 6.15 -6.78 -5.05
CA LYS A 233 5.53 -6.30 -6.29
C LYS A 233 6.49 -5.45 -7.13
N ALA A 234 7.38 -4.65 -6.49
CA ALA A 234 8.37 -3.88 -7.22
C ALA A 234 9.31 -4.77 -8.02
N ASP A 235 9.83 -5.82 -7.38
CA ASP A 235 10.71 -6.81 -8.01
C ASP A 235 9.98 -7.60 -9.10
N LYS A 236 8.85 -8.24 -8.77
CA LYS A 236 8.11 -9.11 -9.69
C LYS A 236 7.63 -8.35 -10.93
N MET A 237 7.08 -7.16 -10.77
CA MET A 237 6.53 -6.38 -11.88
C MET A 237 7.64 -5.79 -12.77
N SER A 238 8.77 -5.42 -12.21
CA SER A 238 9.89 -4.94 -13.00
C SER A 238 10.61 -6.10 -13.73
N MET A 239 10.82 -7.21 -13.03
CA MET A 239 11.45 -8.40 -13.62
C MET A 239 10.60 -9.05 -14.71
N ALA A 240 9.26 -8.90 -14.68
CA ALA A 240 8.38 -9.29 -15.79
C ALA A 240 8.76 -8.59 -17.12
N HIS A 241 9.48 -7.47 -17.05
CA HIS A 241 9.96 -6.71 -18.21
C HIS A 241 11.50 -6.64 -18.30
N SER A 242 12.24 -7.47 -17.54
CA SER A 242 13.71 -7.46 -17.49
C SER A 242 14.28 -6.10 -17.13
N LEU A 243 13.64 -5.40 -16.19
CA LEU A 243 14.04 -4.10 -15.66
C LEU A 243 14.51 -4.26 -14.22
N GLU A 244 15.72 -3.79 -13.89
CA GLU A 244 16.24 -3.77 -12.53
C GLU A 244 15.73 -2.54 -11.77
N VAL A 245 15.02 -2.75 -10.66
CA VAL A 245 14.62 -1.66 -9.75
C VAL A 245 15.58 -1.60 -8.57
N ARG A 246 16.15 -0.42 -8.33
CA ARG A 246 16.97 -0.13 -7.15
C ARG A 246 16.21 0.79 -6.21
N VAL A 247 16.36 0.54 -4.91
CA VAL A 247 15.64 1.24 -3.81
C VAL A 247 16.62 1.92 -2.85
N PRO A 248 17.24 3.05 -3.20
CA PRO A 248 18.32 3.65 -2.44
C PRO A 248 17.97 4.04 -1.00
N PHE A 249 16.70 4.28 -0.69
CA PHE A 249 16.28 4.55 0.69
C PHE A 249 16.52 3.38 1.64
N LEU A 250 16.62 2.15 1.11
CA LEU A 250 16.90 0.96 1.91
C LEU A 250 18.40 0.64 2.01
N ASP A 251 19.27 1.54 1.52
CA ASP A 251 20.69 1.45 1.78
C ASP A 251 20.96 1.42 3.29
N LYS A 252 21.93 0.58 3.69
CA LYS A 252 22.29 0.35 5.09
C LYS A 252 22.63 1.64 5.85
N GLU A 253 23.30 2.58 5.20
CA GLU A 253 23.68 3.85 5.84
C GLU A 253 22.45 4.74 6.08
N ILE A 254 21.53 4.78 5.12
CA ILE A 254 20.26 5.51 5.25
C ILE A 254 19.39 4.85 6.32
N PHE A 255 19.32 3.53 6.34
CA PHE A 255 18.61 2.79 7.38
C PHE A 255 19.14 3.11 8.77
N ASN A 256 20.46 3.01 8.97
CA ASN A 256 21.12 3.28 10.24
C ASN A 256 20.94 4.75 10.69
N PHE A 257 20.90 5.68 9.74
CA PHE A 257 20.60 7.08 10.02
C PHE A 257 19.13 7.26 10.45
N ALA A 258 18.20 6.73 9.68
CA ALA A 258 16.76 6.86 9.94
C ALA A 258 16.33 6.19 11.26
N ALA A 259 16.97 5.07 11.63
CA ALA A 259 16.73 4.38 12.89
C ALA A 259 17.11 5.23 14.12
N LYS A 260 18.08 6.13 14.00
CA LYS A 260 18.52 7.04 15.07
C LYS A 260 17.67 8.31 15.18
N LEU A 261 16.80 8.58 14.20
CA LEU A 261 15.97 9.78 14.24
C LEU A 261 14.86 9.64 15.29
N PRO A 262 14.71 10.63 16.19
CA PRO A 262 13.60 10.64 17.13
C PRO A 262 12.27 10.84 16.36
N LYS A 263 11.17 10.39 16.96
CA LYS A 263 9.85 10.47 16.31
C LYS A 263 9.45 11.90 15.92
N GLU A 264 9.89 12.90 16.70
CA GLU A 264 9.63 14.32 16.45
C GLU A 264 10.31 14.83 15.17
N ALA A 265 11.40 14.19 14.76
CA ALA A 265 12.03 14.43 13.47
C ALA A 265 11.26 13.77 12.31
N LYS A 266 10.59 12.64 12.59
CA LYS A 266 9.80 11.92 11.57
C LYS A 266 8.40 12.53 11.43
N ILE A 267 7.73 12.85 12.54
CA ILE A 267 6.37 13.42 12.56
C ILE A 267 6.34 14.64 13.48
N ALA A 268 6.15 15.81 12.90
CA ALA A 268 6.02 17.07 13.61
C ALA A 268 5.10 18.05 12.86
N ALA A 269 4.59 19.05 13.57
CA ALA A 269 3.74 20.12 13.02
C ALA A 269 2.57 19.61 12.15
N GLY A 270 2.01 18.44 12.49
CA GLY A 270 0.92 17.84 11.73
C GLY A 270 1.35 17.24 10.38
N THR A 271 2.66 17.09 10.13
CA THR A 271 3.24 16.61 8.87
C THR A 271 4.03 15.32 9.10
N THR A 272 3.92 14.39 8.16
CA THR A 272 4.73 13.17 8.06
C THR A 272 6.04 13.45 7.32
N LYS A 273 7.09 12.63 7.54
CA LYS A 273 8.43 12.82 6.95
C LYS A 273 9.02 14.21 7.22
N TYR A 274 8.77 14.74 8.40
CA TYR A 274 9.02 16.17 8.71
C TYR A 274 10.44 16.63 8.39
N ILE A 275 11.46 15.96 8.92
CA ILE A 275 12.88 16.34 8.68
C ILE A 275 13.27 16.08 7.23
N PHE A 276 12.79 14.97 6.64
CA PHE A 276 13.05 14.65 5.24
C PHE A 276 12.50 15.74 4.31
N ARG A 277 11.25 16.17 4.49
CA ARG A 277 10.66 17.27 3.72
C ARG A 277 11.44 18.56 3.84
N LYS A 278 11.94 18.88 5.03
CA LYS A 278 12.81 20.06 5.22
C LYS A 278 14.12 19.93 4.45
N ALA A 279 14.76 18.77 4.54
CA ALA A 279 16.04 18.53 3.87
C ALA A 279 15.95 18.61 2.34
N VAL A 280 14.82 18.18 1.77
CA VAL A 280 14.65 18.11 0.31
C VAL A 280 13.89 19.31 -0.31
N SER A 281 13.54 20.31 0.49
CA SER A 281 12.69 21.43 0.05
C SER A 281 13.27 22.24 -1.10
N GLU A 282 14.59 22.35 -1.19
CA GLU A 282 15.27 23.08 -2.26
C GLU A 282 15.27 22.34 -3.61
N PHE A 283 15.20 21.02 -3.56
CA PHE A 283 15.23 20.16 -4.75
C PHE A 283 13.87 20.09 -5.46
N LEU A 284 12.77 20.32 -4.74
CA LEU A 284 11.43 20.05 -5.23
C LEU A 284 10.60 21.33 -5.41
N PRO A 285 9.56 21.31 -6.27
CA PRO A 285 8.52 22.33 -6.23
C PRO A 285 7.88 22.42 -4.84
N GLN A 286 7.57 23.64 -4.37
CA GLN A 286 6.97 23.86 -3.06
C GLN A 286 5.69 23.02 -2.84
N GLU A 287 4.81 22.98 -3.85
CA GLU A 287 3.56 22.20 -3.81
C GLU A 287 3.79 20.68 -3.64
N THR A 288 4.87 20.13 -4.20
CA THR A 288 5.29 18.73 -4.01
C THR A 288 5.70 18.49 -2.58
N ASN A 289 6.47 19.41 -2.02
CA ASN A 289 6.99 19.28 -0.65
C ASN A 289 5.89 19.41 0.42
N GLU A 290 4.88 20.25 0.20
CA GLU A 290 3.77 20.48 1.13
C GLU A 290 2.63 19.46 1.00
N ARG A 291 2.61 18.67 -0.07
CA ARG A 291 1.54 17.72 -0.39
C ARG A 291 1.41 16.62 0.66
N LYS A 292 0.16 16.31 1.03
CA LYS A 292 -0.14 15.13 1.86
C LYS A 292 0.09 13.84 1.05
N LYS A 293 0.64 12.82 1.71
CA LYS A 293 0.77 11.48 1.13
C LYS A 293 -0.62 10.91 0.81
N LEU A 294 -0.84 10.50 -0.43
CA LEU A 294 -2.10 9.90 -0.89
C LEU A 294 -1.99 8.41 -1.25
N GLY A 295 -0.76 7.85 -1.24
CA GLY A 295 -0.49 6.54 -1.83
C GLY A 295 -0.59 6.60 -3.36
N PHE A 296 -0.52 5.43 -4.01
CA PHE A 296 -0.69 5.32 -5.47
C PHE A 296 -2.19 5.16 -5.77
N PRO A 297 -2.86 6.17 -6.35
CA PRO A 297 -4.32 6.19 -6.45
C PRO A 297 -4.80 5.32 -7.63
N ILE A 298 -5.19 4.07 -7.36
CA ILE A 298 -5.80 3.19 -8.36
C ILE A 298 -7.33 3.35 -8.34
N PRO A 299 -7.99 3.55 -9.50
CA PRO A 299 -9.42 3.85 -9.55
C PRO A 299 -10.35 2.63 -9.41
N ILE A 300 -9.90 1.48 -8.87
CA ILE A 300 -10.72 0.28 -8.68
C ILE A 300 -12.04 0.57 -7.95
N ARG A 301 -12.01 1.49 -6.98
CA ARG A 301 -13.21 1.92 -6.26
C ARG A 301 -14.30 2.49 -7.19
N VAL A 302 -13.91 3.15 -8.26
CA VAL A 302 -14.83 3.74 -9.25
C VAL A 302 -15.23 2.68 -10.27
N TRP A 303 -14.26 1.94 -10.80
CA TRP A 303 -14.50 0.93 -11.83
C TRP A 303 -15.43 -0.19 -11.37
N LEU A 304 -15.27 -0.69 -10.16
CA LEU A 304 -16.13 -1.71 -9.57
C LEU A 304 -17.61 -1.29 -9.42
N ARG A 305 -17.94 0.01 -9.59
CA ARG A 305 -19.29 0.53 -9.62
C ARG A 305 -19.87 0.66 -11.03
N GLN A 306 -19.03 0.60 -12.05
CA GLN A 306 -19.43 0.66 -13.45
C GLN A 306 -20.00 -0.69 -13.90
N ASN A 307 -20.99 -0.68 -14.80
CA ASN A 307 -21.74 -1.89 -15.14
C ASN A 307 -20.89 -3.00 -15.75
N ASP A 308 -19.91 -2.64 -16.57
CA ASP A 308 -18.98 -3.57 -17.20
C ASP A 308 -18.14 -4.34 -16.17
N TRP A 309 -17.40 -3.64 -15.29
CA TRP A 309 -16.62 -4.28 -14.24
C TRP A 309 -17.48 -5.01 -13.21
N TYR A 310 -18.62 -4.43 -12.86
CA TYR A 310 -19.57 -5.08 -11.97
C TYR A 310 -20.02 -6.44 -12.54
N GLN A 311 -20.33 -6.52 -13.85
CA GLN A 311 -20.74 -7.78 -14.48
C GLN A 311 -19.58 -8.78 -14.52
N MET A 312 -18.38 -8.35 -14.93
CA MET A 312 -17.18 -9.21 -14.98
C MET A 312 -16.84 -9.80 -13.61
N VAL A 313 -16.94 -8.99 -12.54
CA VAL A 313 -16.71 -9.46 -11.17
C VAL A 313 -17.84 -10.36 -10.69
N THR A 314 -19.09 -10.09 -11.08
CA THR A 314 -20.24 -10.97 -10.79
C THR A 314 -20.02 -12.36 -11.39
N ASP A 315 -19.59 -12.43 -12.65
CA ASP A 315 -19.36 -13.69 -13.34
C ASP A 315 -18.24 -14.49 -12.65
N LEU A 316 -17.16 -13.83 -12.23
CA LEU A 316 -16.08 -14.47 -11.45
C LEU A 316 -16.55 -14.92 -10.06
N PHE A 317 -17.34 -14.11 -9.35
CA PHE A 317 -17.83 -14.43 -8.02
C PHE A 317 -18.90 -15.54 -7.99
N THR A 318 -19.47 -15.87 -9.15
CA THR A 318 -20.42 -16.97 -9.34
C THR A 318 -19.80 -18.16 -10.09
N SER A 319 -18.50 -18.15 -10.33
CA SER A 319 -17.78 -19.25 -10.97
C SER A 319 -17.71 -20.50 -10.08
N LYS A 320 -17.42 -21.66 -10.65
CA LYS A 320 -17.22 -22.91 -9.91
C LYS A 320 -16.03 -22.80 -8.94
N GLU A 321 -15.00 -22.11 -9.35
CA GLU A 321 -13.81 -21.86 -8.54
C GLU A 321 -14.16 -20.99 -7.32
N ALA A 322 -14.98 -19.96 -7.50
CA ALA A 322 -15.47 -19.16 -6.38
C ALA A 322 -16.33 -19.99 -5.42
N GLU A 323 -17.20 -20.86 -5.95
CA GLU A 323 -18.03 -21.76 -5.14
C GLU A 323 -17.21 -22.77 -4.34
N GLU A 324 -16.02 -23.14 -4.77
CA GLU A 324 -15.13 -24.05 -4.03
C GLU A 324 -14.63 -23.45 -2.72
N PHE A 325 -14.24 -22.16 -2.75
CA PHE A 325 -13.58 -21.51 -1.63
C PHE A 325 -14.47 -20.61 -0.80
N PHE A 326 -15.50 -20.00 -1.42
CA PHE A 326 -16.23 -18.89 -0.84
C PHE A 326 -17.75 -19.13 -0.78
N HIS A 327 -18.40 -18.48 0.19
CA HIS A 327 -19.84 -18.25 0.20
C HIS A 327 -20.18 -17.16 -0.82
N THR A 328 -20.52 -17.56 -2.06
CA THR A 328 -20.69 -16.63 -3.20
C THR A 328 -21.78 -15.59 -2.96
N GLU A 329 -22.84 -15.92 -2.23
CA GLU A 329 -23.88 -14.98 -1.82
C GLU A 329 -23.31 -13.83 -0.95
N LYS A 330 -22.26 -14.08 -0.17
CA LYS A 330 -21.57 -13.05 0.63
C LYS A 330 -20.68 -12.18 -0.23
N LEU A 331 -20.01 -12.77 -1.22
CA LEU A 331 -19.22 -12.01 -2.18
C LEU A 331 -20.10 -11.06 -3.00
N LEU A 332 -21.24 -11.56 -3.50
CA LEU A 332 -22.21 -10.73 -4.22
C LEU A 332 -22.81 -9.63 -3.34
N GLN A 333 -23.03 -9.91 -2.05
CA GLN A 333 -23.47 -8.88 -1.11
C GLN A 333 -22.42 -7.75 -0.96
N LEU A 334 -21.12 -8.09 -0.82
CA LEU A 334 -20.04 -7.11 -0.78
C LEU A 334 -20.00 -6.24 -2.05
N LEU A 335 -20.17 -6.88 -3.21
CA LEU A 335 -20.16 -6.21 -4.51
C LEU A 335 -21.36 -5.28 -4.66
N ASN A 336 -22.57 -5.74 -4.33
CA ASN A 336 -23.80 -4.94 -4.38
C ASN A 336 -23.74 -3.73 -3.43
N ASP A 337 -23.30 -3.92 -2.19
CA ASP A 337 -23.18 -2.85 -1.22
C ASP A 337 -22.16 -1.79 -1.68
N HIS A 338 -21.10 -2.23 -2.39
CA HIS A 338 -20.13 -1.31 -2.99
C HIS A 338 -20.73 -0.53 -4.16
N LYS A 339 -21.44 -1.22 -5.08
CA LYS A 339 -22.12 -0.61 -6.23
C LYS A 339 -23.15 0.44 -5.78
N ASP A 340 -23.97 0.10 -4.80
CA ASP A 340 -25.01 0.95 -4.24
C ASP A 340 -24.46 2.08 -3.34
N LYS A 341 -23.14 2.17 -3.15
CA LYS A 341 -22.47 3.14 -2.27
C LYS A 341 -22.85 3.02 -0.79
N LYS A 342 -23.39 1.88 -0.35
CA LYS A 342 -23.68 1.60 1.06
C LYS A 342 -22.41 1.41 1.88
N ALA A 343 -21.36 0.82 1.25
CA ALA A 343 -20.05 0.63 1.86
C ALA A 343 -18.95 0.74 0.79
N ASP A 344 -17.72 1.06 1.22
CA ASP A 344 -16.54 0.95 0.35
C ASP A 344 -15.89 -0.42 0.58
N ASN A 345 -16.26 -1.39 -0.23
CA ASN A 345 -15.72 -2.75 -0.22
C ASN A 345 -14.64 -2.98 -1.28
N SER A 346 -14.14 -1.92 -1.95
CA SER A 346 -13.25 -2.06 -3.11
C SER A 346 -12.02 -2.94 -2.83
N ARG A 347 -11.31 -2.73 -1.72
CA ARG A 347 -10.16 -3.56 -1.34
C ARG A 347 -10.53 -5.02 -1.04
N LYS A 348 -11.69 -5.24 -0.41
CA LYS A 348 -12.18 -6.59 -0.11
C LYS A 348 -12.52 -7.37 -1.37
N ILE A 349 -13.27 -6.72 -2.28
CA ILE A 349 -13.61 -7.28 -3.59
C ILE A 349 -12.33 -7.58 -4.36
N TRP A 350 -11.40 -6.64 -4.40
CA TRP A 350 -10.13 -6.77 -5.11
C TRP A 350 -9.31 -7.97 -4.62
N THR A 351 -9.19 -8.18 -3.32
CA THR A 351 -8.45 -9.31 -2.74
C THR A 351 -9.01 -10.67 -3.18
N VAL A 352 -10.34 -10.81 -3.23
CA VAL A 352 -10.97 -12.05 -3.71
C VAL A 352 -10.82 -12.19 -5.22
N LEU A 353 -10.99 -11.10 -5.95
CA LEU A 353 -10.84 -11.05 -7.41
C LEU A 353 -9.45 -11.53 -7.85
N THR A 354 -8.39 -10.98 -7.25
CA THR A 354 -7.01 -11.35 -7.58
C THR A 354 -6.72 -12.81 -7.24
N PHE A 355 -7.26 -13.32 -6.12
CA PHE A 355 -7.17 -14.73 -5.79
C PHE A 355 -7.82 -15.62 -6.86
N LEU A 356 -9.03 -15.30 -7.33
CA LEU A 356 -9.73 -16.10 -8.32
C LEU A 356 -9.03 -16.08 -9.68
N ILE A 357 -8.51 -14.93 -10.12
CA ILE A 357 -7.74 -14.81 -11.37
C ILE A 357 -6.43 -15.59 -11.28
N TRP A 358 -5.73 -15.51 -10.14
CA TRP A 358 -4.53 -16.29 -9.88
C TRP A 358 -4.81 -17.79 -9.88
N TYR A 359 -5.89 -18.23 -9.20
CA TYR A 359 -6.28 -19.63 -9.13
C TYR A 359 -6.62 -20.19 -10.51
N ASP A 360 -7.40 -19.46 -11.30
CA ASP A 360 -7.69 -19.83 -12.69
C ASP A 360 -6.41 -19.99 -13.51
N ARG A 361 -5.49 -19.06 -13.40
CA ARG A 361 -4.23 -19.04 -14.16
C ARG A 361 -3.34 -20.25 -13.87
N PHE A 362 -3.25 -20.67 -12.61
CA PHE A 362 -2.30 -21.71 -12.19
C PHE A 362 -2.93 -23.11 -12.11
N PHE A 363 -4.22 -23.22 -11.81
CA PHE A 363 -4.85 -24.49 -11.50
C PHE A 363 -5.95 -24.91 -12.47
N THR A 364 -6.57 -23.98 -13.20
CA THR A 364 -7.65 -24.29 -14.15
C THR A 364 -7.15 -24.25 -15.59
N THR A 365 -6.53 -23.16 -16.01
CA THR A 365 -6.09 -22.94 -17.40
C THR A 365 -4.85 -23.77 -17.77
N CYS A 366 -3.93 -24.03 -16.84
CA CYS A 366 -2.74 -24.87 -17.08
C CYS A 366 -3.05 -26.38 -17.15
N SER A 367 -4.27 -26.81 -16.83
CA SER A 367 -4.69 -28.21 -16.90
C SER A 367 -5.23 -28.63 -18.27
N LYS A 368 -5.21 -27.75 -19.26
CA LYS A 368 -5.57 -27.97 -20.66
C LYS A 368 -4.31 -27.85 -21.54
#